data_6b86f7f00b5b2398497e4378e2c5e572
#
_entry.id   6b86f7f00b5b2398497e4378e2c5e572
#
_cell.length_a   1.000
_cell.length_b   1.000
_cell.length_c   1.000
_cell.angle_alpha   90.00
_cell.angle_beta   90.00
_cell.angle_gamma   90.00
#
_symmetry.space_group_name_H-M   'P 1'
#
loop_
_entity.id
_entity.type
_entity.pdbx_description
1 polymer ?
#
loop_
_entity_poly.entity_id
_entity_poly.type
_entity_poly.pdbx_seq_one_letter_code
_entity_poly.pdbx_strand_id
1 'polypeptide(L)'
;MERMSLKQQQHRLREDVILQAVNSLLAEKGYDLMTVDEVAAMVGIAKASLYKHFESKERLAAAAMVRLLDRTLEIIEALPASAEPAEKLESLVRWAVREHLRGQMPSLPSTRSALRHALLGHKPYVERLVRVTEHVGAWIEAAQQSGAIDPKLPGEVILYTVFARACDPVSDYLKLSGAYSDEEIVDLICGTSFSGLKARRH
;
A
#
# COMPACT_ATOMS: atom_id res chain seq x y z
N MET A 1 14.06 19.71 -19.19
CA MET A 1 13.61 18.30 -19.11
C MET A 1 14.32 17.52 -20.19
N GLU A 2 15.26 16.68 -19.81
CA GLU A 2 16.02 15.84 -20.73
C GLU A 2 15.11 14.73 -21.31
N ARG A 3 15.03 14.63 -22.62
CA ARG A 3 14.22 13.59 -23.29
C ARG A 3 14.90 12.23 -23.07
N MET A 4 14.22 11.36 -22.30
CA MET A 4 14.65 9.95 -22.15
C MET A 4 14.75 9.26 -23.53
N SER A 5 15.81 8.48 -23.75
CA SER A 5 15.97 7.67 -24.96
C SER A 5 14.88 6.58 -25.02
N LEU A 6 14.52 6.15 -26.24
CA LEU A 6 13.57 5.03 -26.45
C LEU A 6 13.98 3.77 -25.70
N LYS A 7 15.29 3.48 -25.61
CA LYS A 7 15.82 2.33 -24.87
C LYS A 7 15.54 2.45 -23.37
N GLN A 8 15.68 3.65 -22.79
CA GLN A 8 15.39 3.91 -21.38
C GLN A 8 13.88 3.81 -21.09
N GLN A 9 13.03 4.30 -22.02
CA GLN A 9 11.57 4.17 -21.89
C GLN A 9 11.14 2.71 -21.93
N GLN A 10 11.66 1.91 -22.87
CA GLN A 10 11.37 0.47 -22.94
C GLN A 10 11.85 -0.28 -21.70
N HIS A 11 13.01 0.09 -21.14
CA HIS A 11 13.53 -0.50 -19.92
C HIS A 11 12.59 -0.24 -18.74
N ARG A 12 12.16 1.02 -18.56
CA ARG A 12 11.20 1.40 -17.50
C ARG A 12 9.85 0.69 -17.65
N LEU A 13 9.27 0.67 -18.85
CA LEU A 13 8.02 -0.03 -19.08
C LEU A 13 8.10 -1.51 -18.72
N ARG A 14 9.26 -2.15 -19.01
CA ARG A 14 9.48 -3.55 -18.67
C ARG A 14 9.62 -3.75 -17.15
N GLU A 15 10.34 -2.87 -16.46
CA GLU A 15 10.42 -2.88 -15.01
C GLU A 15 9.05 -2.68 -14.37
N ASP A 16 8.23 -1.77 -14.88
CA ASP A 16 6.87 -1.54 -14.42
C ASP A 16 6.01 -2.79 -14.49
N VAL A 17 6.07 -3.53 -15.59
CA VAL A 17 5.32 -4.79 -15.74
C VAL A 17 5.83 -5.86 -14.76
N ILE A 18 7.15 -5.96 -14.59
CA ILE A 18 7.75 -6.88 -13.60
C ILE A 18 7.29 -6.53 -12.19
N LEU A 19 7.38 -5.26 -11.78
CA LEU A 19 7.01 -4.83 -10.44
C LEU A 19 5.52 -4.98 -10.16
N GLN A 20 4.66 -4.83 -11.18
CA GLN A 20 3.23 -5.11 -11.06
C GLN A 20 2.96 -6.60 -10.80
N ALA A 21 3.62 -7.51 -11.53
CA ALA A 21 3.52 -8.94 -11.30
C ALA A 21 4.00 -9.34 -9.90
N VAL A 22 5.13 -8.76 -9.44
CA VAL A 22 5.63 -8.97 -8.07
C VAL A 22 4.62 -8.49 -7.04
N ASN A 23 4.04 -7.31 -7.23
CA ASN A 23 3.07 -6.75 -6.31
C ASN A 23 1.84 -7.66 -6.17
N SER A 24 1.32 -8.17 -7.29
CA SER A 24 0.19 -9.11 -7.30
C SER A 24 0.53 -10.42 -6.57
N LEU A 25 1.71 -11.00 -6.79
CA LEU A 25 2.13 -12.21 -6.09
C LEU A 25 2.40 -11.98 -4.60
N LEU A 26 2.92 -10.80 -4.23
CA LEU A 26 3.08 -10.42 -2.82
C LEU A 26 1.71 -10.25 -2.13
N ALA A 27 0.71 -9.72 -2.83
CA ALA A 27 -0.65 -9.59 -2.31
C ALA A 27 -1.34 -10.95 -2.17
N GLU A 28 -1.20 -11.84 -3.18
CA GLU A 28 -1.85 -13.15 -3.22
C GLU A 28 -1.31 -14.14 -2.17
N LYS A 29 0.01 -14.26 -2.04
CA LYS A 29 0.62 -15.32 -1.24
C LYS A 29 1.77 -14.86 -0.33
N GLY A 30 2.10 -13.59 -0.34
CA GLY A 30 3.18 -13.04 0.47
C GLY A 30 4.57 -13.36 -0.06
N TYR A 31 5.57 -12.77 0.60
CA TYR A 31 6.96 -12.84 0.17
C TYR A 31 7.54 -14.26 0.24
N ASP A 32 7.25 -15.01 1.29
CA ASP A 32 7.89 -16.30 1.52
C ASP A 32 7.51 -17.34 0.46
N LEU A 33 6.25 -17.33 0.01
CA LEU A 33 5.72 -18.25 -0.98
C LEU A 33 5.91 -17.77 -2.43
N MET A 34 6.15 -16.50 -2.67
CA MET A 34 6.47 -15.98 -4.00
C MET A 34 7.79 -16.55 -4.51
N THR A 35 7.84 -16.97 -5.76
CA THR A 35 9.07 -17.40 -6.43
C THR A 35 9.42 -16.51 -7.61
N VAL A 36 10.72 -16.39 -7.91
CA VAL A 36 11.22 -15.63 -9.08
C VAL A 36 10.76 -16.26 -10.40
N ASP A 37 10.58 -17.59 -10.40
CA ASP A 37 10.09 -18.33 -11.58
C ASP A 37 8.65 -17.96 -11.91
N GLU A 38 7.79 -17.82 -10.91
CA GLU A 38 6.40 -17.36 -11.09
C GLU A 38 6.32 -15.94 -11.62
N VAL A 39 7.15 -15.03 -11.09
CA VAL A 39 7.24 -13.66 -11.63
C VAL A 39 7.65 -13.68 -13.11
N ALA A 40 8.68 -14.45 -13.45
CA ALA A 40 9.15 -14.58 -14.82
C ALA A 40 8.09 -15.16 -15.76
N ALA A 41 7.36 -16.19 -15.30
CA ALA A 41 6.26 -16.82 -16.03
C ALA A 41 5.10 -15.83 -16.24
N MET A 42 4.69 -15.09 -15.20
CA MET A 42 3.60 -14.11 -15.27
C MET A 42 3.89 -12.98 -16.25
N VAL A 43 5.15 -12.54 -16.33
CA VAL A 43 5.61 -11.46 -17.25
C VAL A 43 5.92 -12.00 -18.66
N GLY A 44 6.07 -13.31 -18.81
CA GLY A 44 6.43 -13.93 -20.08
C GLY A 44 7.89 -13.73 -20.48
N ILE A 45 8.82 -13.68 -19.52
CA ILE A 45 10.25 -13.50 -19.73
C ILE A 45 11.08 -14.64 -19.13
N ALA A 46 12.29 -14.85 -19.64
CA ALA A 46 13.21 -15.79 -19.02
C ALA A 46 13.68 -15.28 -17.64
N LYS A 47 13.82 -16.17 -16.67
CA LYS A 47 14.36 -15.87 -15.32
C LYS A 47 15.68 -15.11 -15.37
N ALA A 48 16.59 -15.48 -16.31
CA ALA A 48 17.86 -14.78 -16.50
C ALA A 48 17.68 -13.31 -16.96
N SER A 49 16.57 -12.98 -17.65
CA SER A 49 16.24 -11.61 -18.02
C SER A 49 15.78 -10.80 -16.81
N LEU A 50 15.07 -11.43 -15.88
CA LEU A 50 14.64 -10.79 -14.64
C LEU A 50 15.83 -10.41 -13.76
N TYR A 51 16.82 -11.30 -13.64
CA TYR A 51 18.06 -11.02 -12.88
C TYR A 51 18.96 -9.93 -13.53
N LYS A 52 18.73 -9.55 -14.79
CA LYS A 52 19.38 -8.35 -15.37
C LYS A 52 18.79 -7.04 -14.83
N HIS A 53 17.57 -7.07 -14.33
CA HIS A 53 16.90 -5.91 -13.73
C HIS A 53 17.04 -5.88 -12.21
N PHE A 54 17.00 -7.05 -11.56
CA PHE A 54 16.98 -7.16 -10.10
C PHE A 54 17.92 -8.29 -9.63
N GLU A 55 18.90 -7.95 -8.82
CA GLU A 55 19.99 -8.85 -8.39
C GLU A 55 19.52 -10.03 -7.52
N SER A 56 18.40 -9.88 -6.80
CA SER A 56 17.86 -10.91 -5.91
C SER A 56 16.34 -10.78 -5.75
N LYS A 57 15.71 -11.82 -5.17
CA LYS A 57 14.29 -11.82 -4.79
C LYS A 57 13.96 -10.69 -3.82
N GLU A 58 14.86 -10.43 -2.86
CA GLU A 58 14.73 -9.36 -1.87
C GLU A 58 14.74 -7.98 -2.56
N ARG A 59 15.67 -7.74 -3.49
CA ARG A 59 15.75 -6.49 -4.26
C ARG A 59 14.53 -6.28 -5.12
N LEU A 60 14.06 -7.35 -5.74
CA LEU A 60 12.84 -7.34 -6.57
C LEU A 60 11.60 -6.98 -5.72
N ALA A 61 11.43 -7.63 -4.57
CA ALA A 61 10.31 -7.34 -3.66
C ALA A 61 10.44 -5.92 -3.06
N ALA A 62 11.66 -5.49 -2.70
CA ALA A 62 11.89 -4.13 -2.19
C ALA A 62 11.53 -3.06 -3.24
N ALA A 63 11.87 -3.28 -4.51
CA ALA A 63 11.51 -2.37 -5.59
C ALA A 63 9.98 -2.29 -5.79
N ALA A 64 9.25 -3.41 -5.68
CA ALA A 64 7.79 -3.42 -5.73
C ALA A 64 7.18 -2.63 -4.56
N MET A 65 7.72 -2.77 -3.35
CA MET A 65 7.27 -2.01 -2.18
C MET A 65 7.60 -0.52 -2.29
N VAL A 66 8.74 -0.14 -2.89
CA VAL A 66 9.06 1.25 -3.21
C VAL A 66 8.02 1.84 -4.15
N ARG A 67 7.68 1.11 -5.23
CA ARG A 67 6.65 1.54 -6.18
C ARG A 67 5.27 1.71 -5.52
N LEU A 68 4.89 0.83 -4.60
CA LEU A 68 3.65 0.97 -3.83
C LEU A 68 3.65 2.28 -3.03
N LEU A 69 4.76 2.58 -2.33
CA LEU A 69 4.90 3.82 -1.57
C LEU A 69 4.90 5.06 -2.48
N ASP A 70 5.52 4.99 -3.68
CA ASP A 70 5.45 6.07 -4.67
C ASP A 70 3.99 6.33 -5.10
N ARG A 71 3.21 5.28 -5.40
CA ARG A 71 1.77 5.42 -5.70
C ARG A 71 0.99 5.97 -4.50
N THR A 72 1.32 5.57 -3.29
CA THR A 72 0.70 6.12 -2.07
C THR A 72 0.97 7.63 -1.97
N LEU A 73 2.20 8.07 -2.22
CA LEU A 73 2.57 9.49 -2.22
C LEU A 73 1.85 10.27 -3.34
N GLU A 74 1.72 9.70 -4.54
CA GLU A 74 0.94 10.30 -5.63
C GLU A 74 -0.52 10.53 -5.22
N ILE A 75 -1.15 9.57 -4.53
CA ILE A 75 -2.51 9.73 -4.00
C ILE A 75 -2.58 10.82 -2.93
N ILE A 76 -1.62 10.84 -2.00
CA ILE A 76 -1.52 11.87 -0.95
C ILE A 76 -1.42 13.26 -1.57
N GLU A 77 -0.57 13.43 -2.57
CA GLU A 77 -0.33 14.70 -3.26
C GLU A 77 -1.52 15.14 -4.15
N ALA A 78 -2.32 14.18 -4.63
CA ALA A 78 -3.52 14.45 -5.42
C ALA A 78 -4.75 14.86 -4.59
N LEU A 79 -4.73 14.65 -3.27
CA LEU A 79 -5.83 15.05 -2.40
C LEU A 79 -5.95 16.58 -2.35
N PRO A 80 -7.19 17.14 -2.37
CA PRO A 80 -7.39 18.58 -2.29
C PRO A 80 -6.72 19.17 -1.04
N ALA A 81 -5.98 20.25 -1.21
CA ALA A 81 -5.34 20.93 -0.08
C ALA A 81 -6.37 21.43 0.95
N SER A 82 -7.58 21.81 0.46
CA SER A 82 -8.71 22.30 1.26
C SER A 82 -9.52 21.21 1.96
N ALA A 83 -9.28 19.91 1.66
CA ALA A 83 -10.02 18.84 2.33
C ALA A 83 -9.63 18.74 3.81
N GLU A 84 -10.61 18.44 4.64
CA GLU A 84 -10.41 18.28 6.09
C GLU A 84 -9.43 17.11 6.37
N PRO A 85 -8.58 17.23 7.42
CA PRO A 85 -7.58 16.20 7.73
C PRO A 85 -8.17 14.79 7.92
N ALA A 86 -9.32 14.67 8.57
CA ALA A 86 -10.00 13.39 8.76
C ALA A 86 -10.50 12.80 7.43
N GLU A 87 -10.98 13.63 6.51
CA GLU A 87 -11.41 13.22 5.16
C GLU A 87 -10.22 12.73 4.33
N LYS A 88 -9.04 13.36 4.47
CA LYS A 88 -7.81 12.90 3.82
C LYS A 88 -7.40 11.51 4.31
N LEU A 89 -7.46 11.28 5.63
CA LEU A 89 -7.20 9.96 6.21
C LEU A 89 -8.19 8.90 5.69
N GLU A 90 -9.48 9.21 5.67
CA GLU A 90 -10.50 8.31 5.14
C GLU A 90 -10.30 8.04 3.65
N SER A 91 -9.99 9.06 2.84
CA SER A 91 -9.73 8.92 1.41
C SER A 91 -8.54 8.01 1.12
N LEU A 92 -7.48 8.13 1.92
CA LEU A 92 -6.30 7.24 1.82
C LEU A 92 -6.66 5.79 2.16
N VAL A 93 -7.44 5.56 3.22
CA VAL A 93 -7.91 4.21 3.58
C VAL A 93 -8.82 3.64 2.48
N ARG A 94 -9.76 4.43 1.95
CA ARG A 94 -10.63 4.01 0.83
C ARG A 94 -9.83 3.56 -0.39
N TRP A 95 -8.82 4.34 -0.76
CA TRP A 95 -7.92 3.96 -1.84
C TRP A 95 -7.19 2.65 -1.53
N ALA A 96 -6.62 2.51 -0.34
CA ALA A 96 -5.85 1.33 0.06
C ALA A 96 -6.73 0.06 0.07
N VAL A 97 -7.96 0.12 0.59
CA VAL A 97 -8.91 -1.00 0.57
C VAL A 97 -9.30 -1.38 -0.86
N ARG A 98 -9.54 -0.39 -1.75
CA ARG A 98 -9.80 -0.68 -3.18
C ARG A 98 -8.63 -1.40 -3.84
N GLU A 99 -7.40 -0.96 -3.59
CA GLU A 99 -6.20 -1.63 -4.12
C GLU A 99 -6.03 -3.04 -3.53
N HIS A 100 -6.38 -3.23 -2.26
CA HIS A 100 -6.40 -4.56 -1.63
C HIS A 100 -7.41 -5.49 -2.32
N LEU A 101 -8.64 -5.06 -2.51
CA LEU A 101 -9.68 -5.83 -3.21
C LEU A 101 -9.34 -6.16 -4.68
N ARG A 102 -8.48 -5.36 -5.31
CA ARG A 102 -7.92 -5.61 -6.65
C ARG A 102 -6.70 -6.53 -6.64
N GLY A 103 -6.25 -7.01 -5.47
CA GLY A 103 -5.03 -7.80 -5.33
C GLY A 103 -3.75 -6.99 -5.62
N GLN A 104 -3.77 -5.68 -5.37
CA GLN A 104 -2.63 -4.78 -5.63
C GLN A 104 -2.00 -4.21 -4.35
N MET A 105 -2.46 -4.63 -3.18
CA MET A 105 -1.94 -4.21 -1.88
C MET A 105 -1.33 -5.40 -1.16
N PRO A 106 0.00 -5.52 -1.14
CA PRO A 106 0.69 -6.55 -0.37
C PRO A 106 0.40 -6.42 1.13
N SER A 107 0.32 -7.55 1.80
CA SER A 107 0.23 -7.57 3.25
C SER A 107 1.49 -6.97 3.89
N LEU A 108 1.33 -6.29 5.03
CA LEU A 108 2.47 -5.78 5.79
C LEU A 108 3.40 -6.94 6.20
N PRO A 109 4.70 -6.81 5.95
CA PRO A 109 5.65 -7.85 6.32
C PRO A 109 5.60 -8.09 7.84
N SER A 110 5.51 -9.34 8.25
CA SER A 110 5.58 -9.67 9.67
C SER A 110 6.89 -9.18 10.30
N THR A 111 6.87 -8.92 11.60
CA THR A 111 8.05 -8.43 12.34
C THR A 111 9.27 -9.35 12.25
N ARG A 112 9.06 -10.62 11.89
CA ARG A 112 10.09 -11.66 11.76
C ARG A 112 10.43 -12.02 10.31
N SER A 113 9.81 -11.39 9.30
CA SER A 113 10.05 -11.76 7.90
C SER A 113 11.42 -11.30 7.39
N ALA A 114 12.05 -12.10 6.54
CA ALA A 114 13.27 -11.73 5.83
C ALA A 114 13.07 -10.47 4.98
N LEU A 115 11.89 -10.30 4.38
CA LEU A 115 11.53 -9.10 3.63
C LEU A 115 11.61 -7.84 4.49
N ARG A 116 11.12 -7.87 5.73
CA ARG A 116 11.19 -6.69 6.63
C ARG A 116 12.63 -6.22 6.83
N HIS A 117 13.57 -7.15 7.06
CA HIS A 117 14.98 -6.79 7.21
C HIS A 117 15.55 -6.19 5.92
N ALA A 118 15.24 -6.78 4.77
CA ALA A 118 15.67 -6.27 3.47
C ALA A 118 15.12 -4.85 3.20
N LEU A 119 13.85 -4.60 3.54
CA LEU A 119 13.19 -3.29 3.38
C LEU A 119 13.81 -2.22 4.28
N LEU A 120 14.08 -2.53 5.54
CA LEU A 120 14.71 -1.58 6.48
C LEU A 120 16.15 -1.22 6.07
N GLY A 121 16.85 -2.13 5.38
CA GLY A 121 18.16 -1.87 4.77
C GLY A 121 18.10 -1.18 3.40
N HIS A 122 16.92 -1.00 2.82
CA HIS A 122 16.74 -0.42 1.50
C HIS A 122 16.41 1.07 1.59
N LYS A 123 17.42 1.94 1.46
CA LYS A 123 17.30 3.38 1.61
C LYS A 123 16.10 4.00 0.83
N PRO A 124 15.86 3.69 -0.46
CA PRO A 124 14.72 4.24 -1.18
C PRO A 124 13.36 3.88 -0.55
N TYR A 125 13.23 2.70 0.05
CA TYR A 125 12.01 2.30 0.75
C TYR A 125 11.80 3.11 2.03
N VAL A 126 12.86 3.22 2.85
CA VAL A 126 12.80 3.94 4.13
C VAL A 126 12.47 5.41 3.92
N GLU A 127 13.11 6.07 2.94
CA GLU A 127 12.84 7.49 2.61
C GLU A 127 11.37 7.73 2.26
N ARG A 128 10.75 6.83 1.46
CA ARG A 128 9.34 6.95 1.07
C ARG A 128 8.40 6.64 2.23
N LEU A 129 8.73 5.61 3.00
CA LEU A 129 7.95 5.26 4.18
C LEU A 129 7.91 6.42 5.19
N VAL A 130 9.05 7.08 5.43
CA VAL A 130 9.13 8.27 6.29
C VAL A 130 8.22 9.37 5.75
N ARG A 131 8.29 9.70 4.44
CA ARG A 131 7.43 10.71 3.83
C ARG A 131 5.93 10.40 3.99
N VAL A 132 5.52 9.15 3.72
CA VAL A 132 4.12 8.74 3.92
C VAL A 132 3.72 8.90 5.38
N THR A 133 4.57 8.46 6.31
CA THR A 133 4.32 8.55 7.76
C THR A 133 4.22 10.01 8.23
N GLU A 134 5.05 10.91 7.72
CA GLU A 134 5.01 12.34 8.02
C GLU A 134 3.69 12.98 7.55
N HIS A 135 3.25 12.70 6.31
CA HIS A 135 1.97 13.22 5.81
C HIS A 135 0.78 12.72 6.65
N VAL A 136 0.72 11.41 6.89
CA VAL A 136 -0.36 10.80 7.67
C VAL A 136 -0.33 11.30 9.12
N GLY A 137 0.85 11.40 9.73
CA GLY A 137 1.04 11.94 11.08
C GLY A 137 0.54 13.39 11.21
N ALA A 138 0.89 14.25 10.26
CA ALA A 138 0.41 15.62 10.24
C ALA A 138 -1.12 15.72 10.12
N TRP A 139 -1.76 14.85 9.33
CA TRP A 139 -3.21 14.80 9.25
C TRP A 139 -3.86 14.30 10.54
N ILE A 140 -3.24 13.31 11.21
CA ILE A 140 -3.72 12.82 12.51
C ILE A 140 -3.68 13.95 13.54
N GLU A 141 -2.56 14.66 13.67
CA GLU A 141 -2.41 15.78 14.58
C GLU A 141 -3.44 16.88 14.31
N ALA A 142 -3.62 17.28 13.05
CA ALA A 142 -4.60 18.29 12.67
C ALA A 142 -6.05 17.84 12.94
N ALA A 143 -6.38 16.56 12.69
CA ALA A 143 -7.71 15.99 12.99
C ALA A 143 -7.98 15.92 14.50
N GLN A 144 -6.97 15.68 15.32
CA GLN A 144 -7.07 15.73 16.78
C GLN A 144 -7.26 17.17 17.29
N GLN A 145 -6.54 18.13 16.71
CA GLN A 145 -6.67 19.55 17.04
C GLN A 145 -8.04 20.11 16.69
N SER A 146 -8.63 19.67 15.57
CA SER A 146 -9.99 20.07 15.17
C SER A 146 -11.10 19.32 15.96
N GLY A 147 -10.74 18.29 16.75
CA GLY A 147 -11.71 17.45 17.46
C GLY A 147 -12.41 16.40 16.60
N ALA A 148 -12.01 16.24 15.33
CA ALA A 148 -12.54 15.20 14.45
C ALA A 148 -12.07 13.79 14.86
N ILE A 149 -10.91 13.68 15.50
CA ILE A 149 -10.38 12.46 16.13
C ILE A 149 -10.12 12.75 17.61
N ASP A 150 -10.39 11.76 18.48
CA ASP A 150 -10.17 11.89 19.92
C ASP A 150 -8.70 12.25 20.24
N PRO A 151 -8.42 13.42 20.85
CA PRO A 151 -7.07 13.85 21.18
C PRO A 151 -6.41 13.03 22.29
N LYS A 152 -7.17 12.17 23.00
CA LYS A 152 -6.63 11.26 24.02
C LYS A 152 -5.99 10.01 23.43
N LEU A 153 -6.27 9.69 22.16
CA LEU A 153 -5.66 8.55 21.50
C LEU A 153 -4.22 8.89 21.11
N PRO A 154 -3.23 8.03 21.43
CA PRO A 154 -1.87 8.24 20.94
C PRO A 154 -1.84 8.24 19.39
N GLY A 155 -1.20 9.25 18.79
CA GLY A 155 -1.11 9.39 17.33
C GLY A 155 -0.51 8.16 16.65
N GLU A 156 0.44 7.49 17.30
CA GLU A 156 1.03 6.24 16.83
C GLU A 156 -0.02 5.11 16.70
N VAL A 157 -0.94 4.99 17.65
CA VAL A 157 -2.01 3.99 17.61
C VAL A 157 -2.94 4.26 16.43
N ILE A 158 -3.29 5.53 16.18
CA ILE A 158 -4.11 5.93 15.03
C ILE A 158 -3.37 5.61 13.73
N LEU A 159 -2.08 5.95 13.63
CA LEU A 159 -1.24 5.69 12.47
C LEU A 159 -1.21 4.20 12.10
N TYR A 160 -0.93 3.33 13.08
CA TYR A 160 -0.91 1.89 12.83
C TYR A 160 -2.31 1.33 12.52
N THR A 161 -3.37 1.90 13.10
CA THR A 161 -4.75 1.52 12.77
C THR A 161 -5.08 1.85 11.32
N VAL A 162 -4.70 3.04 10.83
CA VAL A 162 -4.86 3.44 9.43
C VAL A 162 -4.07 2.51 8.50
N PHE A 163 -2.82 2.21 8.81
CA PHE A 163 -2.01 1.30 7.99
C PHE A 163 -2.54 -0.15 7.98
N ALA A 164 -3.08 -0.61 9.11
CA ALA A 164 -3.66 -1.95 9.18
C ALA A 164 -4.88 -2.12 8.27
N ARG A 165 -5.64 -1.05 8.00
CA ARG A 165 -6.79 -1.09 7.07
C ARG A 165 -6.38 -1.36 5.62
N ALA A 166 -5.15 -1.00 5.24
CA ALA A 166 -4.65 -1.24 3.89
C ALA A 166 -4.54 -2.74 3.53
N CYS A 167 -4.40 -3.61 4.52
CA CYS A 167 -4.29 -5.06 4.34
C CYS A 167 -5.16 -5.82 5.35
N ASP A 168 -6.40 -5.33 5.57
CA ASP A 168 -7.34 -5.90 6.50
C ASP A 168 -7.94 -7.20 5.93
N PRO A 169 -7.69 -8.37 6.55
CA PRO A 169 -8.22 -9.64 6.07
C PRO A 169 -9.75 -9.70 6.10
N VAL A 170 -10.42 -8.80 6.84
CA VAL A 170 -11.89 -8.71 6.83
C VAL A 170 -12.39 -8.39 5.43
N SER A 171 -11.65 -7.58 4.65
CA SER A 171 -11.98 -7.30 3.24
C SER A 171 -12.07 -8.57 2.41
N ASP A 172 -11.14 -9.52 2.59
CA ASP A 172 -11.12 -10.78 1.86
C ASP A 172 -12.31 -11.69 2.25
N TYR A 173 -12.61 -11.78 3.54
CA TYR A 173 -13.77 -12.57 4.02
C TYR A 173 -15.09 -12.01 3.50
N LEU A 174 -15.26 -10.69 3.49
CA LEU A 174 -16.46 -10.05 2.95
C LEU A 174 -16.58 -10.31 1.43
N LYS A 175 -15.48 -10.21 0.69
CA LYS A 175 -15.44 -10.49 -0.75
C LYS A 175 -15.77 -11.97 -1.04
N LEU A 176 -15.21 -12.90 -0.29
CA LEU A 176 -15.47 -14.34 -0.42
C LEU A 176 -16.92 -14.71 -0.10
N SER A 177 -17.60 -13.97 0.77
CA SER A 177 -19.00 -14.22 1.08
C SER A 177 -19.93 -14.01 -0.11
N GLY A 178 -19.51 -13.17 -1.08
CA GLY A 178 -20.33 -12.77 -2.24
C GLY A 178 -21.57 -11.93 -1.88
N ALA A 179 -21.70 -11.52 -0.62
CA ALA A 179 -22.85 -10.75 -0.13
C ALA A 179 -22.74 -9.24 -0.40
N TYR A 180 -21.55 -8.76 -0.70
CA TYR A 180 -21.23 -7.34 -0.85
C TYR A 180 -20.42 -7.08 -2.12
N SER A 181 -20.69 -5.96 -2.79
CA SER A 181 -19.83 -5.42 -3.85
C SER A 181 -18.54 -4.84 -3.25
N ASP A 182 -17.51 -4.67 -4.09
CA ASP A 182 -16.23 -4.09 -3.65
C ASP A 182 -16.41 -2.69 -3.02
N GLU A 183 -17.31 -1.84 -3.56
CA GLU A 183 -17.57 -0.50 -2.99
C GLU A 183 -18.33 -0.57 -1.66
N GLU A 184 -19.28 -1.49 -1.49
CA GLU A 184 -19.92 -1.72 -0.19
C GLU A 184 -18.94 -2.19 0.87
N ILE A 185 -17.96 -3.05 0.50
CA ILE A 185 -16.87 -3.46 1.40
C ILE A 185 -16.03 -2.24 1.81
N VAL A 186 -15.66 -1.38 0.86
CA VAL A 186 -14.92 -0.13 1.16
C VAL A 186 -15.70 0.72 2.17
N ASP A 187 -17.00 0.92 1.96
CA ASP A 187 -17.85 1.72 2.84
C ASP A 187 -17.97 1.11 4.25
N LEU A 188 -18.12 -0.20 4.34
CA LEU A 188 -18.19 -0.92 5.62
C LEU A 188 -16.87 -0.82 6.40
N ILE A 189 -15.73 -1.04 5.75
CA ILE A 189 -14.42 -0.94 6.40
C ILE A 189 -14.14 0.49 6.85
N CYS A 190 -14.38 1.49 6.00
CA CYS A 190 -14.18 2.90 6.37
C CYS A 190 -15.16 3.35 7.46
N GLY A 191 -16.44 2.99 7.33
CA GLY A 191 -17.46 3.31 8.33
C GLY A 191 -17.12 2.76 9.71
N THR A 192 -16.69 1.50 9.80
CA THR A 192 -16.26 0.89 11.07
C THR A 192 -14.98 1.49 11.61
N SER A 193 -14.06 1.93 10.75
CA SER A 193 -12.78 2.52 11.16
C SER A 193 -12.92 3.94 11.68
N PHE A 194 -13.72 4.80 11.03
CA PHE A 194 -13.83 6.22 11.37
C PHE A 194 -15.07 6.58 12.18
N SER A 195 -16.14 5.79 12.11
CA SER A 195 -17.36 6.00 12.88
C SER A 195 -17.54 5.03 14.05
N GLY A 196 -16.75 3.94 14.09
CA GLY A 196 -16.83 2.91 15.11
C GLY A 196 -18.06 2.00 14.97
N LEU A 197 -18.19 1.05 15.91
CA LEU A 197 -19.26 0.03 15.94
C LEU A 197 -20.49 0.46 16.76
N LYS A 198 -20.40 1.56 17.53
CA LYS A 198 -21.51 2.02 18.37
C LYS A 198 -22.58 2.66 17.50
N ALA A 199 -23.86 2.27 17.76
CA ALA A 199 -24.99 2.95 17.15
C ALA A 199 -24.95 4.44 17.48
N ARG A 200 -25.10 5.29 16.46
CA ARG A 200 -25.27 6.73 16.68
C ARG A 200 -26.58 6.95 17.46
N ARG A 201 -26.50 7.56 18.64
CA ARG A 201 -27.71 8.06 19.32
C ARG A 201 -28.19 9.27 18.51
N HIS A 202 -29.32 9.11 17.83
CA HIS A 202 -30.05 10.21 17.21
C HIS A 202 -30.71 11.07 18.30
#